data_2e15e41f858deb700f670f9fbbee4f6a
#
_entry.id   2e15e41f858deb700f670f9fbbee4f6a
#
_cell.length_a   1.000
_cell.length_b   1.000
_cell.length_c   1.000
_cell.angle_alpha   90.00
_cell.angle_beta   90.00
_cell.angle_gamma   90.00
#
_symmetry.space_group_name_H-M   'P 1'
#
loop_
_entity.id
_entity.type
_entity.pdbx_description
1 polymer ?
#
loop_
_entity_poly.entity_id
_entity_poly.type
_entity_poly.pdbx_seq_one_letter_code
_entity_poly.pdbx_strand_id
1 'polypeptide(L)'
;MKFFSSGPLWQTTGLTLVRWAVGIFLIYHGWEIFNEANMNKYLQWDQFKNSNGKLLVYSGKVAELTAGILFVLGLFTRIACLLIIGVMCYIAFFLGKGIIWYDDQHPFLFVLLALVFFFTGPGNFSLDKMVFKKS
;
A
#
# COMPACT_ATOMS: atom_id res chain seq x y z
N MET A 1 -8.75 -32.41 -12.06
CA MET A 1 -8.21 -31.20 -12.68
C MET A 1 -7.80 -30.19 -11.65
N LYS A 2 -6.54 -29.75 -11.73
CA LYS A 2 -6.01 -28.79 -10.75
C LYS A 2 -6.73 -27.45 -10.76
N PHE A 3 -7.23 -27.03 -11.93
CA PHE A 3 -7.89 -25.73 -12.07
C PHE A 3 -9.15 -25.62 -11.20
N PHE A 4 -9.91 -26.68 -11.05
CA PHE A 4 -11.14 -26.65 -10.25
C PHE A 4 -10.95 -27.14 -8.82
N SER A 5 -9.72 -27.46 -8.44
CA SER A 5 -9.43 -27.84 -7.05
C SER A 5 -9.43 -26.61 -6.16
N SER A 6 -9.63 -26.81 -4.86
CA SER A 6 -9.57 -25.71 -3.89
C SER A 6 -8.15 -25.35 -3.48
N GLY A 7 -7.16 -26.07 -3.99
CA GLY A 7 -5.77 -25.80 -3.68
C GLY A 7 -5.22 -24.59 -4.41
N PRO A 8 -4.11 -24.03 -3.95
CA PRO A 8 -3.51 -22.87 -4.60
C PRO A 8 -3.04 -23.17 -6.01
N LEU A 9 -3.19 -22.21 -6.90
CA LEU A 9 -2.79 -22.29 -8.31
C LEU A 9 -1.74 -21.22 -8.56
N TRP A 10 -0.51 -21.62 -8.85
CA TRP A 10 0.60 -20.69 -9.10
C TRP A 10 0.71 -19.60 -8.04
N GLN A 11 0.50 -19.96 -6.78
CA GLN A 11 0.35 -19.02 -5.69
C GLN A 11 1.52 -18.03 -5.58
N THR A 12 2.75 -18.53 -5.59
CA THR A 12 3.92 -17.69 -5.37
C THR A 12 4.15 -16.72 -6.54
N THR A 13 3.96 -17.18 -7.78
CA THR A 13 4.09 -16.33 -8.96
C THR A 13 2.96 -15.31 -9.02
N GLY A 14 1.72 -15.74 -8.74
CA GLY A 14 0.58 -14.84 -8.72
C GLY A 14 0.74 -13.74 -7.68
N LEU A 15 1.18 -14.11 -6.47
CA LEU A 15 1.43 -13.13 -5.41
C LEU A 15 2.50 -12.12 -5.84
N THR A 16 3.56 -12.58 -6.50
CA THR A 16 4.61 -11.68 -6.98
C THR A 16 4.06 -10.65 -7.97
N LEU A 17 3.23 -11.10 -8.92
CA LEU A 17 2.66 -10.20 -9.93
C LEU A 17 1.74 -9.16 -9.27
N VAL A 18 0.89 -9.58 -8.36
CA VAL A 18 -0.01 -8.66 -7.65
C VAL A 18 0.79 -7.68 -6.79
N ARG A 19 1.81 -8.19 -6.11
CA ARG A 19 2.68 -7.34 -5.28
C ARG A 19 3.35 -6.25 -6.11
N TRP A 20 3.87 -6.59 -7.28
CA TRP A 20 4.49 -5.60 -8.17
C TRP A 20 3.47 -4.56 -8.61
N ALA A 21 2.26 -4.98 -8.98
CA ALA A 21 1.22 -4.05 -9.40
C ALA A 21 0.84 -3.09 -8.27
N VAL A 22 0.61 -3.63 -7.06
CA VAL A 22 0.28 -2.80 -5.90
C VAL A 22 1.41 -1.82 -5.59
N GLY A 23 2.65 -2.30 -5.62
CA GLY A 23 3.81 -1.46 -5.36
C GLY A 23 3.94 -0.33 -6.36
N ILE A 24 3.74 -0.63 -7.65
CA ILE A 24 3.81 0.38 -8.71
C ILE A 24 2.73 1.45 -8.52
N PHE A 25 1.49 1.05 -8.19
CA PHE A 25 0.43 2.02 -7.93
C PHE A 25 0.75 2.91 -6.72
N LEU A 26 1.30 2.33 -5.67
CA LEU A 26 1.70 3.11 -4.49
C LEU A 26 2.83 4.07 -4.81
N ILE A 27 3.81 3.65 -5.61
CA ILE A 27 4.89 4.53 -6.05
C ILE A 27 4.32 5.68 -6.87
N TYR A 28 3.38 5.41 -7.76
CA TYR A 28 2.73 6.43 -8.57
C TYR A 28 2.08 7.49 -7.68
N HIS A 29 1.31 7.06 -6.69
CA HIS A 29 0.65 8.00 -5.76
C HIS A 29 1.65 8.70 -4.85
N GLY A 30 2.64 7.98 -4.33
CA GLY A 30 3.65 8.56 -3.45
C GLY A 30 4.56 9.53 -4.17
N TRP A 31 4.77 9.33 -5.47
CA TRP A 31 5.62 10.20 -6.28
C TRP A 31 5.09 11.63 -6.35
N GLU A 32 3.83 11.83 -6.05
CA GLU A 32 3.24 13.16 -5.99
C GLU A 32 3.94 14.09 -5.00
N ILE A 33 4.71 13.53 -4.06
CA ILE A 33 5.47 14.35 -3.11
C ILE A 33 6.46 15.29 -3.81
N PHE A 34 6.88 14.92 -5.02
CA PHE A 34 7.82 15.73 -5.80
C PHE A 34 7.11 16.77 -6.67
N ASN A 35 5.77 16.78 -6.70
CA ASN A 35 4.98 17.73 -7.48
C ASN A 35 4.36 18.76 -6.54
N GLU A 36 4.95 19.96 -6.50
CA GLU A 36 4.49 21.02 -5.60
C GLU A 36 3.04 21.40 -5.84
N ALA A 37 2.60 21.42 -7.10
CA ALA A 37 1.22 21.79 -7.42
C ALA A 37 0.22 20.83 -6.79
N ASN A 38 0.50 19.50 -6.89
CA ASN A 38 -0.36 18.51 -6.29
C ASN A 38 -0.31 18.57 -4.76
N MET A 39 0.87 18.76 -4.20
CA MET A 39 1.00 18.84 -2.74
C MET A 39 0.27 20.07 -2.20
N ASN A 40 0.33 21.19 -2.90
CA ASN A 40 -0.38 22.39 -2.49
C ASN A 40 -1.89 22.21 -2.53
N LYS A 41 -2.41 21.43 -3.48
CA LYS A 41 -3.84 21.10 -3.53
C LYS A 41 -4.28 20.37 -2.26
N TYR A 42 -3.49 19.41 -1.81
CA TYR A 42 -3.81 18.69 -0.57
C TYR A 42 -3.80 19.62 0.65
N LEU A 43 -2.86 20.56 0.68
CA LEU A 43 -2.75 21.50 1.80
C LEU A 43 -3.93 22.47 1.88
N GLN A 44 -4.68 22.63 0.81
CA GLN A 44 -5.88 23.47 0.80
C GLN A 44 -7.12 22.76 1.34
N TRP A 45 -7.05 21.46 1.56
CA TRP A 45 -8.17 20.71 2.13
C TRP A 45 -8.39 21.11 3.60
N ASP A 46 -9.65 21.18 4.01
CA ASP A 46 -10.00 21.60 5.37
C ASP A 46 -9.29 20.78 6.46
N GLN A 47 -9.10 19.49 6.21
CA GLN A 47 -8.43 18.60 7.17
C GLN A 47 -6.96 18.98 7.39
N PHE A 48 -6.35 19.67 6.45
CA PHE A 48 -4.93 19.99 6.46
C PHE A 48 -4.62 21.49 6.63
N LYS A 49 -5.63 22.31 6.92
CA LYS A 49 -5.42 23.75 7.09
C LYS A 49 -4.80 24.13 8.43
N ASN A 50 -4.74 23.20 9.38
CA ASN A 50 -4.13 23.50 10.68
C ASN A 50 -2.61 23.44 10.59
N SER A 51 -1.93 23.74 11.70
CA SER A 51 -0.47 23.84 11.76
C SER A 51 0.24 22.52 11.44
N ASN A 52 -0.43 21.37 11.61
CA ASN A 52 0.14 20.06 11.37
C ASN A 52 -0.22 19.47 10.00
N GLY A 53 -1.00 20.22 9.20
CA GLY A 53 -1.49 19.71 7.91
C GLY A 53 -0.37 19.33 6.96
N LYS A 54 0.66 20.18 6.85
CA LYS A 54 1.79 19.92 5.96
C LYS A 54 2.53 18.66 6.38
N LEU A 55 2.77 18.50 7.68
CA LEU A 55 3.44 17.31 8.21
C LEU A 55 2.64 16.04 7.89
N LEU A 56 1.32 16.08 8.07
CA LEU A 56 0.45 14.94 7.82
C LEU A 56 0.46 14.53 6.35
N VAL A 57 0.33 15.50 5.43
CA VAL A 57 0.30 15.20 3.99
C VAL A 57 1.63 14.62 3.54
N TYR A 58 2.75 15.26 3.91
CA TYR A 58 4.07 14.78 3.50
C TYR A 58 4.41 13.44 4.14
N SER A 59 4.04 13.23 5.40
CA SER A 59 4.25 11.93 6.06
C SER A 59 3.48 10.81 5.34
N GLY A 60 2.24 11.08 4.96
CA GLY A 60 1.44 10.11 4.22
C GLY A 60 2.06 9.76 2.88
N LYS A 61 2.54 10.76 2.14
CA LYS A 61 3.17 10.53 0.84
C LYS A 61 4.50 9.79 0.96
N VAL A 62 5.29 10.12 1.97
CA VAL A 62 6.54 9.40 2.25
C VAL A 62 6.23 7.93 2.56
N ALA A 63 5.20 7.68 3.37
CA ALA A 63 4.81 6.31 3.71
C ALA A 63 4.34 5.53 2.49
N GLU A 64 3.51 6.16 1.62
CA GLU A 64 3.06 5.52 0.38
C GLU A 64 4.24 5.18 -0.53
N LEU A 65 5.14 6.13 -0.74
CA LEU A 65 6.30 5.92 -1.61
C LEU A 65 7.21 4.83 -1.06
N THR A 66 7.50 4.89 0.25
CA THR A 66 8.35 3.90 0.89
C THR A 66 7.73 2.52 0.82
N ALA A 67 6.45 2.39 1.15
CA ALA A 67 5.76 1.11 1.08
C ALA A 67 5.73 0.56 -0.34
N GLY A 68 5.51 1.43 -1.32
CA GLY A 68 5.51 1.02 -2.72
C GLY A 68 6.85 0.46 -3.16
N ILE A 69 7.94 1.14 -2.83
CA ILE A 69 9.30 0.68 -3.15
C ILE A 69 9.57 -0.65 -2.47
N LEU A 70 9.24 -0.78 -1.19
CA LEU A 70 9.43 -2.03 -0.45
C LEU A 70 8.62 -3.16 -1.06
N PHE A 71 7.41 -2.87 -1.53
CA PHE A 71 6.57 -3.88 -2.17
C PHE A 71 7.15 -4.35 -3.50
N VAL A 72 7.64 -3.44 -4.34
CA VAL A 72 8.27 -3.84 -5.61
C VAL A 72 9.49 -4.71 -5.35
N LEU A 73 10.31 -4.32 -4.38
CA LEU A 73 11.51 -5.10 -4.02
C LEU A 73 11.16 -6.38 -3.24
N GLY A 74 10.00 -6.42 -2.60
CA GLY A 74 9.67 -7.51 -1.68
C GLY A 74 10.55 -7.51 -0.45
N LEU A 75 10.95 -6.33 0.02
CA LEU A 75 11.81 -6.17 1.19
C LEU A 75 11.00 -5.63 2.35
N PHE A 76 11.16 -6.23 3.54
CA PHE A 76 10.39 -5.86 4.73
C PHE A 76 8.89 -5.79 4.42
N THR A 77 8.40 -6.79 3.70
CA THR A 77 7.04 -6.79 3.16
C THR A 77 5.98 -6.60 4.24
N ARG A 78 6.15 -7.24 5.40
CA ARG A 78 5.17 -7.12 6.48
C ARG A 78 5.15 -5.73 7.09
N ILE A 79 6.31 -5.07 7.18
CA ILE A 79 6.38 -3.68 7.65
C ILE A 79 5.70 -2.77 6.63
N ALA A 80 5.95 -2.99 5.34
CA ALA A 80 5.29 -2.24 4.28
C ALA A 80 3.77 -2.42 4.35
N CYS A 81 3.29 -3.63 4.64
CA CYS A 81 1.86 -3.87 4.82
C CYS A 81 1.27 -3.01 5.94
N LEU A 82 1.96 -2.91 7.06
CA LEU A 82 1.50 -2.08 8.17
C LEU A 82 1.45 -0.61 7.79
N LEU A 83 2.44 -0.13 7.01
CA LEU A 83 2.43 1.25 6.51
C LEU A 83 1.21 1.49 5.60
N ILE A 84 0.95 0.57 4.67
CA ILE A 84 -0.19 0.67 3.76
C ILE A 84 -1.50 0.70 4.54
N ILE A 85 -1.65 -0.23 5.48
CA ILE A 85 -2.86 -0.31 6.30
C ILE A 85 -3.07 1.00 7.05
N GLY A 86 -2.04 1.53 7.69
CA GLY A 86 -2.13 2.77 8.43
C GLY A 86 -2.53 3.96 7.57
N VAL A 87 -1.83 4.16 6.45
CA VAL A 87 -2.10 5.29 5.56
C VAL A 87 -3.49 5.18 4.93
N MET A 88 -3.82 4.01 4.40
CA MET A 88 -5.09 3.84 3.69
C MET A 88 -6.29 3.87 4.62
N CYS A 89 -6.16 3.36 5.84
CA CYS A 89 -7.22 3.50 6.84
C CYS A 89 -7.40 4.96 7.23
N TYR A 90 -6.31 5.71 7.37
CA TYR A 90 -6.42 7.14 7.63
C TYR A 90 -7.19 7.84 6.51
N ILE A 91 -6.85 7.53 5.26
CA ILE A 91 -7.53 8.13 4.11
C ILE A 91 -9.01 7.74 4.10
N ALA A 92 -9.34 6.47 4.31
CA ALA A 92 -10.71 5.99 4.22
C ALA A 92 -11.60 6.51 5.34
N PHE A 93 -11.09 6.58 6.57
CA PHE A 93 -11.92 6.86 7.75
C PHE A 93 -11.81 8.28 8.28
N PHE A 94 -10.70 8.95 8.07
CA PHE A 94 -10.46 10.31 8.56
C PHE A 94 -10.57 11.35 7.48
N LEU A 95 -9.97 11.16 6.33
CA LEU A 95 -10.14 12.06 5.19
C LEU A 95 -11.47 11.80 4.49
N GLY A 96 -11.84 10.53 4.37
CA GLY A 96 -13.14 10.14 3.88
C GLY A 96 -14.13 10.03 5.03
N LYS A 97 -15.27 9.40 4.73
CA LYS A 97 -16.37 9.24 5.68
C LYS A 97 -16.52 7.81 6.19
N GLY A 98 -15.57 6.95 5.88
CA GLY A 98 -15.65 5.54 6.27
C GLY A 98 -16.64 4.73 5.45
N ILE A 99 -17.04 5.24 4.28
CA ILE A 99 -17.99 4.54 3.41
C ILE A 99 -17.20 3.54 2.54
N ILE A 100 -16.71 2.51 3.18
CA ILE A 100 -15.80 1.54 2.56
C ILE A 100 -16.45 0.67 1.49
N TRP A 101 -17.77 0.68 1.43
CA TRP A 101 -18.50 -0.08 0.41
C TRP A 101 -18.79 0.72 -0.86
N TYR A 102 -18.44 2.00 -0.89
CA TYR A 102 -18.66 2.84 -2.06
C TYR A 102 -17.62 3.96 -2.17
N ASP A 103 -17.83 5.10 -1.51
CA ASP A 103 -16.98 6.30 -1.71
C ASP A 103 -15.54 6.11 -1.30
N ASP A 104 -15.30 5.38 -0.21
CA ASP A 104 -13.96 5.20 0.36
C ASP A 104 -13.44 3.79 0.13
N GLN A 105 -14.03 3.07 -0.84
CA GLN A 105 -13.65 1.70 -1.15
C GLN A 105 -12.24 1.60 -1.69
N HIS A 106 -11.80 2.56 -2.51
CA HIS A 106 -10.49 2.48 -3.17
C HIS A 106 -9.34 2.34 -2.16
N PRO A 107 -9.19 3.24 -1.16
CA PRO A 107 -8.14 3.04 -0.17
C PRO A 107 -8.35 1.78 0.67
N PHE A 108 -9.60 1.41 0.94
CA PHE A 108 -9.87 0.21 1.72
C PHE A 108 -9.47 -1.07 0.98
N LEU A 109 -9.58 -1.09 -0.35
CA LEU A 109 -9.10 -2.24 -1.14
C LEU A 109 -7.59 -2.44 -0.98
N PHE A 110 -6.82 -1.37 -0.88
CA PHE A 110 -5.39 -1.50 -0.58
C PHE A 110 -5.14 -2.09 0.80
N VAL A 111 -5.98 -1.78 1.78
CA VAL A 111 -5.90 -2.40 3.11
C VAL A 111 -6.09 -3.92 3.00
N LEU A 112 -7.09 -4.36 2.25
CA LEU A 112 -7.35 -5.78 2.06
C LEU A 112 -6.20 -6.48 1.36
N LEU A 113 -5.64 -5.86 0.32
CA LEU A 113 -4.46 -6.40 -0.37
C LEU A 113 -3.25 -6.49 0.56
N ALA A 114 -3.04 -5.47 1.36
CA ALA A 114 -1.93 -5.49 2.33
C ALA A 114 -2.11 -6.60 3.36
N LEU A 115 -3.34 -6.87 3.79
CA LEU A 115 -3.61 -7.98 4.71
C LEU A 115 -3.28 -9.32 4.07
N VAL A 116 -3.61 -9.51 2.79
CA VAL A 116 -3.25 -10.74 2.09
C VAL A 116 -1.74 -10.95 2.14
N PHE A 117 -0.95 -9.94 1.79
CA PHE A 117 0.50 -10.07 1.79
C PHE A 117 1.09 -10.17 3.20
N PHE A 118 0.43 -9.57 4.18
CA PHE A 118 0.85 -9.72 5.58
C PHE A 118 0.80 -11.17 6.03
N PHE A 119 -0.26 -11.88 5.64
CA PHE A 119 -0.44 -13.27 6.04
C PHE A 119 0.32 -14.26 5.15
N THR A 120 0.38 -14.00 3.84
CA THR A 120 1.01 -14.93 2.89
C THR A 120 2.51 -14.69 2.73
N GLY A 121 2.98 -13.47 2.98
CA GLY A 121 4.35 -13.09 2.65
C GLY A 121 4.46 -12.60 1.20
N PRO A 122 5.69 -12.29 0.74
CA PRO A 122 5.90 -11.58 -0.53
C PRO A 122 5.79 -12.43 -1.80
N GLY A 123 5.73 -13.75 -1.69
CA GLY A 123 5.77 -14.63 -2.85
C GLY A 123 7.21 -14.86 -3.32
N ASN A 124 7.37 -15.14 -4.62
CA ASN A 124 8.69 -15.32 -5.24
C ASN A 124 9.33 -13.97 -5.57
N PHE A 125 10.58 -14.01 -6.01
CA PHE A 125 11.34 -12.83 -6.47
C PHE A 125 11.27 -11.66 -5.49
N SER A 126 11.57 -11.96 -4.21
CA SER A 126 11.56 -10.96 -3.15
C SER A 126 12.91 -10.93 -2.44
N LEU A 127 13.30 -9.73 -1.98
CA LEU A 127 14.50 -9.58 -1.17
C LEU A 127 14.32 -10.20 0.22
N ASP A 128 13.09 -10.22 0.74
CA ASP A 128 12.79 -10.90 2.00
C ASP A 128 13.18 -12.38 1.94
N LYS A 129 12.85 -13.02 0.82
CA LYS A 129 13.17 -14.44 0.64
C LYS A 129 14.67 -14.67 0.55
N MET A 130 15.40 -13.70 -0.01
CA MET A 130 16.86 -13.80 -0.15
C MET A 130 17.59 -13.49 1.16
N VAL A 131 17.09 -12.49 1.92
CA VAL A 131 17.75 -11.99 3.13
C VAL A 131 17.30 -12.76 4.38
N PHE A 132 16.00 -13.01 4.50
CA PHE A 132 15.40 -13.66 5.65
C PHE A 132 14.95 -15.06 5.28
N LYS A 133 15.91 -15.91 4.93
CA LYS A 133 15.58 -17.27 4.53
C LYS A 133 14.73 -17.94 5.59
N LYS A 134 13.71 -18.67 5.13
CA LYS A 134 12.88 -19.47 6.01
C LYS A 134 13.74 -20.53 6.69
N SER A 135 13.82 -20.44 7.97
CA SER A 135 14.56 -21.44 8.77
C SER A 135 13.66 -22.65 9.03
#